data_9735ddf708d17260507cf3df2056db75
#
_entry.id   9735ddf708d17260507cf3df2056db75
#
_cell.length_a   1.000
_cell.length_b   1.000
_cell.length_c   1.000
_cell.angle_alpha   90.00
_cell.angle_beta   90.00
_cell.angle_gamma   90.00
#
_symmetry.space_group_name_H-M   'P 1'
#
loop_
_entity.id
_entity.type
_entity.pdbx_description
1 polymer ?
#
loop_
_entity_poly.entity_id
_entity_poly.type
_entity_poly.pdbx_seq_one_letter_code
_entity_poly.pdbx_strand_id
1 'polypeptide(L)'
;MINTHFWIITLLLTLVIAGCEERNQPAGLSSSSTSNPPPKSTTAPPAANNVTDQWLGKWIGPEGTYLVLSKNADKYVVEIHSLDGPATYEGTPAAEDRIEFQRNGKTESIHAGNGHETEMKWLLDKKNCLIVRTGEGFCRD
;
A
#
# COMPACT_ATOMS: atom_id res chain seq x y z
N MET A 1 -42.07 -3.85 21.60
CA MET A 1 -41.46 -4.84 22.50
C MET A 1 -39.98 -4.52 22.59
N ILE A 2 -39.59 -3.97 23.73
CA ILE A 2 -38.27 -3.43 24.07
C ILE A 2 -37.46 -4.59 24.64
N ASN A 3 -36.27 -4.87 24.11
CA ASN A 3 -35.39 -5.78 24.79
C ASN A 3 -34.00 -5.13 24.95
N THR A 4 -33.87 -4.56 26.12
CA THR A 4 -32.67 -3.96 26.71
C THR A 4 -31.84 -5.09 27.33
N HIS A 5 -30.68 -5.41 26.80
CA HIS A 5 -29.67 -6.14 27.55
C HIS A 5 -28.41 -5.29 27.73
N PHE A 6 -28.47 -4.63 28.83
CA PHE A 6 -27.40 -3.99 29.57
C PHE A 6 -26.48 -5.07 30.16
N TRP A 7 -25.25 -5.16 29.73
CA TRP A 7 -24.22 -5.90 30.43
C TRP A 7 -23.06 -4.96 30.78
N ILE A 8 -23.11 -4.55 32.02
CA ILE A 8 -22.02 -3.92 32.76
C ILE A 8 -21.08 -5.04 33.18
N ILE A 9 -19.82 -5.01 32.79
CA ILE A 9 -18.75 -5.75 33.42
C ILE A 9 -17.59 -4.80 33.73
N THR A 10 -17.53 -4.55 34.98
CA THR A 10 -16.61 -3.99 35.92
C THR A 10 -15.14 -4.30 35.67
N LEU A 11 -14.36 -3.27 35.63
CA LEU A 11 -13.11 -2.91 36.30
C LEU A 11 -12.31 -4.07 36.92
N LEU A 12 -11.08 -4.29 36.45
CA LEU A 12 -9.98 -4.73 37.28
C LEU A 12 -8.66 -4.10 36.81
N LEU A 13 -8.27 -3.14 37.61
CA LEU A 13 -7.03 -2.41 37.66
C LEU A 13 -5.97 -3.30 38.30
N THR A 14 -4.88 -3.63 37.62
CA THR A 14 -3.66 -4.09 38.28
C THR A 14 -2.45 -3.34 37.74
N LEU A 15 -2.01 -2.46 38.60
CA LEU A 15 -0.78 -1.71 38.58
C LEU A 15 0.36 -2.64 39.02
N VAL A 16 1.39 -2.86 38.19
CA VAL A 16 2.69 -3.35 38.70
C VAL A 16 3.78 -2.44 38.13
N ILE A 17 4.38 -1.75 39.07
CA ILE A 17 5.52 -0.85 38.93
C ILE A 17 6.82 -1.63 39.22
N ALA A 18 7.91 -1.07 38.68
CA ALA A 18 9.30 -1.12 39.08
C ALA A 18 10.20 -2.26 38.56
N GLY A 19 11.30 -1.77 38.02
CA GLY A 19 12.52 -2.52 37.80
C GLY A 19 13.52 -1.75 36.93
N CYS A 20 14.02 -0.60 37.41
CA CYS A 20 15.28 -0.05 36.95
C CYS A 20 16.41 -0.94 37.49
N GLU A 21 17.28 -1.43 36.63
CA GLU A 21 18.60 -1.89 37.08
C GLU A 21 19.65 -1.40 36.07
N GLU A 22 20.32 -0.40 36.57
CA GLU A 22 21.57 0.20 36.08
C GLU A 22 22.71 -0.73 36.49
N ARG A 23 23.50 -1.21 35.55
CA ARG A 23 24.79 -1.82 35.90
C ARG A 23 25.89 -1.38 34.94
N ASN A 24 26.54 -0.36 35.41
CA ASN A 24 27.96 -0.10 35.51
C ASN A 24 28.92 -0.91 34.59
N GLN A 25 29.66 -0.14 33.78
CA GLN A 25 30.82 -0.49 32.99
C GLN A 25 32.06 -0.66 33.87
N PRO A 26 33.03 -1.49 33.50
CA PRO A 26 34.36 -0.95 33.42
C PRO A 26 35.07 -1.25 32.08
N ALA A 27 35.92 -0.31 31.72
CA ALA A 27 36.80 -0.29 30.60
C ALA A 27 37.82 -1.45 30.60
N GLY A 28 38.06 -2.00 29.43
CA GLY A 28 39.13 -2.89 29.12
C GLY A 28 39.60 -2.67 27.71
N LEU A 29 40.72 -1.95 27.55
CA LEU A 29 41.48 -1.85 26.30
C LEU A 29 42.06 -3.23 25.93
N SER A 30 41.81 -3.68 24.72
CA SER A 30 42.73 -4.55 24.01
C SER A 30 42.48 -4.38 22.50
N SER A 31 43.46 -3.76 21.90
CA SER A 31 43.66 -3.66 20.44
C SER A 31 43.84 -5.05 19.86
N SER A 32 42.99 -5.42 18.91
CA SER A 32 43.26 -6.47 17.94
C SER A 32 42.73 -6.01 16.61
N SER A 33 43.60 -5.49 15.78
CA SER A 33 43.36 -5.24 14.37
C SER A 33 43.10 -6.57 13.66
N THR A 34 41.83 -6.83 13.37
CA THR A 34 41.44 -7.83 12.38
C THR A 34 40.78 -7.07 11.24
N SER A 35 41.56 -6.92 10.16
CA SER A 35 41.11 -6.37 8.91
C SER A 35 40.02 -7.31 8.31
N ASN A 36 38.76 -6.99 8.55
CA ASN A 36 37.66 -7.56 7.79
C ASN A 36 37.72 -6.99 6.36
N PRO A 37 37.70 -7.84 5.33
CA PRO A 37 37.49 -7.36 3.97
C PRO A 37 36.14 -6.65 3.88
N PRO A 38 36.02 -5.60 3.03
CA PRO A 38 34.79 -4.89 2.87
C PRO A 38 33.68 -5.85 2.42
N PRO A 39 32.44 -5.71 2.93
CA PRO A 39 31.32 -6.54 2.47
C PRO A 39 31.19 -6.34 0.97
N LYS A 40 31.28 -7.44 0.20
CA LYS A 40 30.92 -7.44 -1.21
C LYS A 40 29.52 -6.83 -1.30
N SER A 41 29.44 -5.67 -1.92
CA SER A 41 28.17 -5.13 -2.39
C SER A 41 27.56 -6.19 -3.31
N THR A 42 26.67 -6.97 -2.77
CA THR A 42 25.76 -7.78 -3.59
C THR A 42 24.88 -6.76 -4.27
N THR A 43 25.25 -6.40 -5.50
CA THR A 43 24.36 -5.67 -6.41
C THR A 43 23.12 -6.55 -6.53
N ALA A 44 22.04 -6.14 -5.89
CA ALA A 44 20.74 -6.73 -6.12
C ALA A 44 20.49 -6.72 -7.64
N PRO A 45 19.95 -7.80 -8.23
CA PRO A 45 19.57 -7.79 -9.63
C PRO A 45 18.73 -6.53 -9.89
N PRO A 46 18.90 -5.84 -11.03
CA PRO A 46 18.05 -4.71 -11.36
C PRO A 46 16.60 -5.20 -11.26
N ALA A 47 15.82 -4.53 -10.42
CA ALA A 47 14.40 -4.83 -10.27
C ALA A 47 13.82 -4.89 -11.68
N ALA A 48 13.23 -6.03 -12.04
CA ALA A 48 12.55 -6.16 -13.32
C ALA A 48 11.57 -5.02 -13.44
N ASN A 49 11.74 -4.15 -14.44
CA ASN A 49 10.83 -3.04 -14.69
C ASN A 49 9.48 -3.65 -15.08
N ASN A 50 8.59 -3.78 -14.11
CA ASN A 50 7.24 -4.21 -14.40
C ASN A 50 6.56 -3.16 -15.28
N VAL A 51 5.83 -3.57 -16.29
CA VAL A 51 5.03 -2.66 -17.12
C VAL A 51 4.14 -1.76 -16.26
N THR A 52 3.66 -2.28 -15.15
CA THR A 52 2.86 -1.56 -14.14
C THR A 52 3.60 -0.41 -13.46
N ASP A 53 4.94 -0.35 -13.51
CA ASP A 53 5.70 0.79 -12.98
C ASP A 53 5.49 2.08 -13.80
N GLN A 54 5.03 1.96 -15.03
CA GLN A 54 4.66 3.12 -15.86
C GLN A 54 3.36 3.78 -15.38
N TRP A 55 2.61 3.10 -14.53
CA TRP A 55 1.34 3.61 -13.99
C TRP A 55 1.50 4.44 -12.72
N LEU A 56 2.72 4.57 -12.20
CA LEU A 56 2.97 5.36 -10.98
C LEU A 56 2.52 6.81 -11.13
N GLY A 57 2.00 7.37 -10.04
CA GLY A 57 1.49 8.72 -9.93
C GLY A 57 -0.03 8.80 -9.97
N LYS A 58 -0.57 9.99 -10.23
CA LYS A 58 -2.00 10.29 -10.10
C LYS A 58 -2.75 10.12 -11.42
N TRP A 59 -3.93 9.52 -11.35
CA TRP A 59 -4.89 9.30 -12.43
C TRP A 59 -6.23 9.90 -12.03
N ILE A 60 -6.91 10.56 -12.92
CA ILE A 60 -8.10 11.37 -12.63
C ILE A 60 -9.35 10.61 -13.09
N GLY A 61 -10.32 10.50 -12.20
CA GLY A 61 -11.66 10.04 -12.47
C GLY A 61 -12.67 11.20 -12.55
N PRO A 62 -13.94 10.92 -12.85
CA PRO A 62 -14.99 11.94 -12.83
C PRO A 62 -15.28 12.44 -11.41
N GLU A 63 -15.95 13.60 -11.32
CA GLU A 63 -16.48 14.17 -10.08
C GLU A 63 -15.42 14.39 -8.98
N GLY A 64 -14.15 14.61 -9.37
CA GLY A 64 -13.05 14.84 -8.44
C GLY A 64 -12.47 13.56 -7.83
N THR A 65 -12.91 12.39 -8.26
CA THR A 65 -12.29 11.11 -7.86
C THR A 65 -10.91 10.96 -8.50
N TYR A 66 -10.04 10.17 -7.87
CA TYR A 66 -8.71 9.89 -8.41
C TYR A 66 -8.11 8.61 -7.84
N LEU A 67 -7.15 8.07 -8.57
CA LEU A 67 -6.29 6.97 -8.15
C LEU A 67 -4.85 7.49 -8.08
N VAL A 68 -4.12 7.15 -7.03
CA VAL A 68 -2.67 7.36 -6.94
C VAL A 68 -1.98 6.00 -6.76
N LEU A 69 -1.02 5.73 -7.62
CA LEU A 69 -0.14 4.58 -7.48
C LEU A 69 1.25 5.05 -7.08
N SER A 70 1.80 4.46 -6.04
CA SER A 70 3.19 4.64 -5.62
C SER A 70 3.85 3.30 -5.35
N LYS A 71 5.20 3.27 -5.37
CA LYS A 71 5.99 2.07 -5.13
C LYS A 71 6.33 1.95 -3.65
N ASN A 72 6.26 0.74 -3.13
CA ASN A 72 6.75 0.39 -1.81
C ASN A 72 7.50 -0.94 -1.93
N ALA A 73 8.82 -0.86 -2.06
CA ALA A 73 9.70 -1.99 -2.38
C ALA A 73 9.25 -2.70 -3.68
N ASP A 74 8.88 -3.97 -3.61
CA ASP A 74 8.36 -4.79 -4.72
C ASP A 74 6.84 -4.74 -4.90
N LYS A 75 6.15 -3.97 -4.04
CA LYS A 75 4.69 -3.80 -4.03
C LYS A 75 4.29 -2.38 -4.44
N TYR A 76 2.99 -2.18 -4.56
CA TYR A 76 2.37 -0.89 -4.82
C TYR A 76 1.55 -0.43 -3.61
N VAL A 77 1.48 0.88 -3.43
CA VAL A 77 0.44 1.51 -2.62
C VAL A 77 -0.61 2.04 -3.59
N VAL A 78 -1.83 1.56 -3.42
CA VAL A 78 -3.00 1.92 -4.23
C VAL A 78 -3.88 2.82 -3.37
N GLU A 79 -3.89 4.11 -3.65
CA GLU A 79 -4.77 5.07 -2.99
C GLU A 79 -5.91 5.43 -3.95
N ILE A 80 -7.15 5.13 -3.56
CA ILE A 80 -8.35 5.48 -4.32
C ILE A 80 -9.14 6.51 -3.53
N HIS A 81 -9.35 7.67 -4.13
CA HIS A 81 -10.21 8.70 -3.60
C HIS A 81 -11.56 8.63 -4.33
N SER A 82 -12.52 7.96 -3.70
CA SER A 82 -13.91 7.87 -4.17
C SER A 82 -14.75 9.01 -3.60
N LEU A 83 -16.03 9.06 -3.94
CA LEU A 83 -16.98 10.02 -3.36
C LEU A 83 -17.19 9.79 -1.84
N ASP A 84 -16.92 8.59 -1.35
CA ASP A 84 -16.98 8.25 0.08
C ASP A 84 -15.71 8.66 0.85
N GLY A 85 -14.69 9.14 0.13
CA GLY A 85 -13.41 9.55 0.68
C GLY A 85 -12.23 8.68 0.22
N PRO A 86 -11.02 8.95 0.74
CA PRO A 86 -9.81 8.23 0.40
C PRO A 86 -9.74 6.87 1.11
N ALA A 87 -9.22 5.87 0.40
CA ALA A 87 -8.87 4.57 0.94
C ALA A 87 -7.56 4.09 0.34
N THR A 88 -6.73 3.43 1.16
CA THR A 88 -5.40 2.96 0.76
C THR A 88 -5.31 1.45 0.90
N TYR A 89 -4.73 0.81 -0.10
CA TYR A 89 -4.56 -0.64 -0.18
C TYR A 89 -3.12 -1.00 -0.55
N GLU A 90 -2.69 -2.18 -0.17
CA GLU A 90 -1.46 -2.78 -0.67
C GLU A 90 -1.77 -3.49 -1.99
N GLY A 91 -1.04 -3.15 -3.04
CA GLY A 91 -1.14 -3.75 -4.36
C GLY A 91 0.06 -4.67 -4.64
N THR A 92 -0.20 -5.78 -5.31
CA THR A 92 0.83 -6.73 -5.74
C THR A 92 0.83 -6.85 -7.25
N PRO A 93 2.01 -6.82 -7.92
CA PRO A 93 2.10 -7.12 -9.34
C PRO A 93 1.52 -8.52 -9.61
N ALA A 94 0.71 -8.64 -10.63
CA ALA A 94 0.10 -9.91 -11.04
C ALA A 94 0.34 -10.18 -12.52
N ALA A 95 -0.02 -11.37 -12.99
CA ALA A 95 0.07 -11.73 -14.39
C ALA A 95 -0.77 -10.80 -15.28
N GLU A 96 -0.48 -10.79 -16.59
CA GLU A 96 -1.20 -9.99 -17.60
C GLU A 96 -1.12 -8.47 -17.32
N ASP A 97 0.03 -8.01 -16.82
CA ASP A 97 0.25 -6.60 -16.52
C ASP A 97 -0.86 -5.99 -15.64
N ARG A 98 -1.13 -6.63 -14.50
CA ARG A 98 -2.14 -6.20 -13.53
C ARG A 98 -1.50 -5.86 -12.19
N ILE A 99 -2.19 -5.05 -11.42
CA ILE A 99 -1.94 -4.87 -9.98
C ILE A 99 -3.17 -5.38 -9.25
N GLU A 100 -3.01 -6.40 -8.42
CA GLU A 100 -4.09 -6.94 -7.57
C GLU A 100 -4.02 -6.35 -6.18
N PHE A 101 -5.18 -6.08 -5.58
CA PHE A 101 -5.31 -5.60 -4.21
C PHE A 101 -6.60 -6.13 -3.56
N GLN A 102 -6.65 -6.08 -2.22
CA GLN A 102 -7.82 -6.52 -1.46
C GLN A 102 -8.66 -5.31 -1.05
N ARG A 103 -9.96 -5.33 -1.41
CA ARG A 103 -10.94 -4.33 -0.99
C ARG A 103 -12.22 -5.03 -0.51
N ASN A 104 -12.60 -4.77 0.75
CA ASN A 104 -13.81 -5.36 1.37
C ASN A 104 -13.85 -6.90 1.28
N GLY A 105 -12.72 -7.57 1.46
CA GLY A 105 -12.60 -9.03 1.41
C GLY A 105 -12.68 -9.63 0.01
N LYS A 106 -12.61 -8.81 -1.05
CA LYS A 106 -12.57 -9.25 -2.45
C LYS A 106 -11.25 -8.85 -3.09
N THR A 107 -10.72 -9.72 -3.93
CA THR A 107 -9.60 -9.38 -4.80
C THR A 107 -10.12 -8.54 -5.96
N GLU A 108 -9.55 -7.36 -6.13
CA GLU A 108 -9.76 -6.49 -7.28
C GLU A 108 -8.45 -6.30 -8.02
N SER A 109 -8.51 -5.92 -9.29
CA SER A 109 -7.33 -5.70 -10.11
C SER A 109 -7.40 -4.41 -10.88
N ILE A 110 -6.25 -3.77 -11.04
CA ILE A 110 -6.06 -2.61 -11.91
C ILE A 110 -5.39 -3.09 -13.19
N HIS A 111 -5.91 -2.67 -14.33
CA HIS A 111 -5.31 -2.90 -15.65
C HIS A 111 -5.39 -1.65 -16.53
N ALA A 112 -4.49 -1.57 -17.51
CA ALA A 112 -4.51 -0.49 -18.49
C ALA A 112 -5.61 -0.72 -19.53
N GLY A 113 -6.19 0.36 -20.00
CA GLY A 113 -7.21 0.34 -21.05
C GLY A 113 -7.55 1.75 -21.53
N ASN A 114 -8.73 1.90 -22.09
CA ASN A 114 -9.23 3.17 -22.59
C ASN A 114 -10.56 3.55 -21.91
N GLY A 115 -11.04 4.76 -22.18
CA GLY A 115 -12.24 5.28 -21.54
C GLY A 115 -13.51 4.49 -21.84
N HIS A 116 -13.61 3.84 -23.01
CA HIS A 116 -14.77 3.00 -23.33
C HIS A 116 -14.88 1.78 -22.41
N GLU A 117 -13.73 1.19 -22.03
CA GLU A 117 -13.68 0.03 -21.15
C GLU A 117 -14.09 0.37 -19.70
N THR A 118 -14.05 1.64 -19.32
CA THR A 118 -14.55 2.10 -18.00
C THR A 118 -16.08 2.09 -17.93
N GLU A 119 -16.77 2.15 -19.07
CA GLU A 119 -18.22 2.40 -19.22
C GLU A 119 -18.68 3.69 -18.54
N MET A 120 -17.74 4.61 -18.25
CA MET A 120 -18.03 5.90 -17.62
C MET A 120 -18.16 6.98 -18.67
N LYS A 121 -19.35 7.61 -18.76
CA LYS A 121 -19.69 8.61 -19.77
C LYS A 121 -18.64 9.72 -19.93
N TRP A 122 -18.07 10.17 -18.83
CA TRP A 122 -17.11 11.28 -18.80
C TRP A 122 -15.69 10.90 -19.23
N LEU A 123 -15.41 9.61 -19.38
CA LEU A 123 -14.10 9.10 -19.76
C LEU A 123 -14.04 8.51 -21.17
N LEU A 124 -15.17 8.42 -21.89
CA LEU A 124 -15.30 7.70 -23.17
C LEU A 124 -14.22 8.09 -24.21
N ASP A 125 -13.86 9.37 -24.29
CA ASP A 125 -12.88 9.86 -25.26
C ASP A 125 -11.42 9.71 -24.81
N LYS A 126 -11.20 9.28 -23.57
CA LYS A 126 -9.86 9.11 -23.00
C LYS A 126 -9.19 7.84 -23.54
N LYS A 127 -7.89 7.91 -23.83
CA LYS A 127 -7.12 6.79 -24.42
C LYS A 127 -6.23 6.08 -23.41
N ASN A 128 -5.85 6.76 -22.36
CA ASN A 128 -4.88 6.28 -21.38
C ASN A 128 -5.55 6.20 -20.00
N CYS A 129 -6.09 5.03 -19.67
CA CYS A 129 -6.85 4.82 -18.46
C CYS A 129 -6.35 3.60 -17.68
N LEU A 130 -6.57 3.63 -16.38
CA LEU A 130 -6.51 2.49 -15.48
C LEU A 130 -7.92 2.14 -15.05
N ILE A 131 -8.26 0.87 -15.14
CA ILE A 131 -9.59 0.36 -14.87
C ILE A 131 -9.51 -0.60 -13.69
N VAL A 132 -10.35 -0.38 -12.70
CA VAL A 132 -10.53 -1.27 -11.55
C VAL A 132 -11.66 -2.25 -11.84
N ARG A 133 -12.77 -1.71 -12.34
CA ARG A 133 -13.96 -2.46 -12.76
C ARG A 133 -14.86 -1.56 -13.61
N THR A 134 -15.90 -2.13 -14.18
CA THR A 134 -16.98 -1.36 -14.82
C THR A 134 -17.51 -0.28 -13.88
N GLY A 135 -17.53 0.96 -14.33
CA GLY A 135 -17.97 2.12 -13.57
C GLY A 135 -16.92 2.65 -12.57
N GLU A 136 -15.69 2.14 -12.61
CA GLU A 136 -14.58 2.64 -11.79
C GLU A 136 -13.28 2.63 -12.59
N GLY A 137 -12.95 3.79 -13.14
CA GLY A 137 -11.77 4.02 -13.96
C GLY A 137 -11.22 5.43 -13.79
N PHE A 138 -9.94 5.59 -14.10
CA PHE A 138 -9.19 6.81 -13.92
C PHE A 138 -8.24 6.99 -15.11
N CYS A 139 -8.15 8.19 -15.66
CA CYS A 139 -7.41 8.42 -16.90
C CYS A 139 -6.38 9.56 -16.72
N ARG A 140 -5.41 9.57 -17.62
CA ARG A 140 -4.48 10.66 -17.86
C ARG A 140 -4.69 11.23 -19.27
N ASP A 141 -4.40 12.51 -19.44
CA ASP A 141 -4.33 13.17 -20.74
C ASP A 141 -3.01 12.85 -21.43
#